data_83b04efd75e9d8bf3836238fbe923b11
#
_entry.id   83b04efd75e9d8bf3836238fbe923b11
#
_cell.length_a   1.000
_cell.length_b   1.000
_cell.length_c   1.000
_cell.angle_alpha   90.00
_cell.angle_beta   90.00
_cell.angle_gamma   90.00
#
_symmetry.space_group_name_H-M   'P 1'
#
loop_
_entity.id
_entity.type
_entity.pdbx_description
1 polymer ?
#
loop_
_entity_poly.entity_id
_entity_poly.type
_entity_poly.pdbx_seq_one_letter_code
_entity_poly.pdbx_strand_id
1 'polypeptide(L)'
;MPYDVSTITVHPSAHPKQIPALGAWLKANPRRGEFLACLVAEIGELNKVLLLHHYDSEADLAADRAAVAAGDNPYGIGEMIAGMTSDTFVQFPFLRPIKPGEYGPIFEVRTYSLRAQGLQPTIAAWEKAVPARHKMTPLLAAMYATTGAVIRFMHIWPYPSLEVRAHTRKTAIETGVWPPPGGPGQLLTMANAIFLPAPFSPIR
;
A
#
# COMPACT_ATOMS: atom_id res chain seq x y z
N MET A 1 -3.88 0.81 15.58
CA MET A 1 -4.90 0.13 14.74
C MET A 1 -4.19 -0.47 13.55
N PRO A 2 -4.36 -1.77 13.26
CA PRO A 2 -3.65 -2.46 12.20
C PRO A 2 -4.29 -2.26 10.83
N TYR A 3 -3.45 -2.27 9.81
CA TYR A 3 -3.83 -2.34 8.41
C TYR A 3 -3.43 -3.71 7.86
N ASP A 4 -4.31 -4.34 7.10
CA ASP A 4 -4.00 -5.50 6.29
C ASP A 4 -3.63 -5.06 4.88
N VAL A 5 -2.44 -5.44 4.44
CA VAL A 5 -2.01 -5.30 3.06
C VAL A 5 -1.92 -6.69 2.45
N SER A 6 -2.95 -7.06 1.69
CA SER A 6 -2.93 -8.30 0.92
C SER A 6 -2.44 -8.03 -0.49
N THR A 7 -1.39 -8.72 -0.91
CA THR A 7 -0.87 -8.66 -2.28
C THR A 7 -1.18 -9.98 -2.98
N ILE A 8 -1.95 -9.91 -4.07
CA ILE A 8 -2.35 -11.06 -4.87
C ILE A 8 -1.65 -10.98 -6.21
N THR A 9 -0.90 -12.01 -6.58
CA THR A 9 -0.35 -12.17 -7.92
C THR A 9 -1.25 -13.14 -8.68
N VAL A 10 -1.75 -12.75 -9.84
CA VAL A 10 -2.58 -13.59 -10.69
C VAL A 10 -1.81 -14.10 -11.90
N HIS A 11 -2.24 -15.24 -12.46
CA HIS A 11 -1.69 -15.73 -13.72
C HIS A 11 -1.95 -14.70 -14.85
N PRO A 12 -1.01 -14.50 -15.79
CA PRO A 12 -1.20 -13.55 -16.90
C PRO A 12 -2.47 -13.78 -17.71
N SER A 13 -2.89 -15.04 -17.85
CA SER A 13 -4.12 -15.42 -18.54
C SER A 13 -5.42 -15.03 -17.83
N ALA A 14 -5.34 -14.63 -16.56
CA ALA A 14 -6.51 -14.22 -15.78
C ALA A 14 -6.96 -12.77 -16.10
N HIS A 15 -6.05 -11.95 -16.64
CA HIS A 15 -6.39 -10.58 -17.02
C HIS A 15 -7.31 -10.55 -18.26
N PRO A 16 -8.41 -9.76 -18.29
CA PRO A 16 -8.86 -8.78 -17.29
C PRO A 16 -9.97 -9.31 -16.33
N LYS A 17 -10.24 -10.61 -16.28
CA LYS A 17 -11.38 -11.21 -15.57
C LYS A 17 -11.30 -11.07 -14.04
N GLN A 18 -10.07 -10.98 -13.47
CA GLN A 18 -9.86 -10.98 -12.03
C GLN A 18 -10.48 -9.78 -11.33
N ILE A 19 -10.48 -8.60 -11.94
CA ILE A 19 -10.94 -7.38 -11.27
C ILE A 19 -12.46 -7.37 -11.07
N PRO A 20 -13.31 -7.66 -12.08
CA PRO A 20 -14.74 -7.79 -11.86
C PRO A 20 -15.12 -8.89 -10.84
N ALA A 21 -14.47 -10.05 -10.90
CA ALA A 21 -14.74 -11.16 -10.00
C ALA A 21 -14.37 -10.80 -8.55
N LEU A 22 -13.20 -10.21 -8.34
CA LEU A 22 -12.75 -9.71 -7.04
C LEU A 22 -13.70 -8.66 -6.45
N GLY A 23 -14.14 -7.71 -7.26
CA GLY A 23 -15.10 -6.68 -6.84
C GLY A 23 -16.45 -7.27 -6.44
N ALA A 24 -16.95 -8.24 -7.19
CA ALA A 24 -18.19 -8.96 -6.86
C ALA A 24 -18.04 -9.73 -5.53
N TRP A 25 -16.91 -10.41 -5.34
CA TRP A 25 -16.66 -11.16 -4.11
C TRP A 25 -16.55 -10.23 -2.88
N LEU A 26 -15.79 -9.16 -2.95
CA LEU A 26 -15.64 -8.19 -1.86
C LEU A 26 -17.00 -7.58 -1.44
N LYS A 27 -17.86 -7.32 -2.42
CA LYS A 27 -19.22 -6.83 -2.15
C LYS A 27 -20.10 -7.87 -1.46
N ALA A 28 -19.99 -9.15 -1.87
CA ALA A 28 -20.80 -10.24 -1.33
C ALA A 28 -20.28 -10.76 0.03
N ASN A 29 -19.02 -10.52 0.35
CA ASN A 29 -18.36 -11.03 1.55
C ASN A 29 -17.76 -9.85 2.37
N PRO A 30 -18.60 -9.06 3.04
CA PRO A 30 -18.11 -7.94 3.85
C PRO A 30 -17.20 -8.46 4.95
N ARG A 31 -16.06 -7.82 5.09
CA ARG A 31 -15.07 -8.12 6.13
C ARG A 31 -15.36 -7.32 7.39
N ARG A 32 -14.75 -7.72 8.52
CA ARG A 32 -14.80 -6.95 9.77
C ARG A 32 -14.05 -5.64 9.66
N GLY A 33 -13.00 -5.63 8.84
CA GLY A 33 -12.20 -4.44 8.55
C GLY A 33 -12.84 -3.55 7.48
N GLU A 34 -12.57 -2.24 7.57
CA GLU A 34 -12.94 -1.26 6.54
C GLU A 34 -12.11 -1.48 5.27
N PHE A 35 -12.76 -1.75 4.15
CA PHE A 35 -12.11 -1.83 2.85
C PHE A 35 -11.73 -0.43 2.36
N LEU A 36 -10.42 -0.19 2.16
CA LEU A 36 -9.89 1.12 1.79
C LEU A 36 -9.47 1.21 0.33
N ALA A 37 -8.80 0.19 -0.20
CA ALA A 37 -8.30 0.25 -1.58
C ALA A 37 -8.18 -1.12 -2.24
N CYS A 38 -8.40 -1.13 -3.55
CA CYS A 38 -7.95 -2.15 -4.48
C CYS A 38 -7.13 -1.47 -5.57
N LEU A 39 -5.84 -1.70 -5.58
CA LEU A 39 -4.89 -1.10 -6.50
C LEU A 39 -4.28 -2.18 -7.40
N VAL A 40 -4.26 -1.95 -8.71
CA VAL A 40 -3.76 -2.87 -9.73
C VAL A 40 -2.42 -2.38 -10.26
N ALA A 41 -1.41 -3.23 -10.29
CA ALA A 41 -0.08 -2.86 -10.74
C ALA A 41 -0.07 -2.54 -12.24
N GLU A 42 0.43 -1.35 -12.58
CA GLU A 42 0.62 -0.86 -13.94
C GLU A 42 2.10 -0.88 -14.34
N ILE A 43 2.99 -0.46 -13.45
CA ILE A 43 4.44 -0.44 -13.66
C ILE A 43 5.12 -1.10 -12.45
N GLY A 44 6.03 -2.02 -12.72
CA GLY A 44 6.74 -2.81 -11.73
C GLY A 44 6.50 -4.30 -11.96
N GLU A 45 6.27 -5.06 -10.91
CA GLU A 45 5.84 -6.46 -11.04
C GLU A 45 4.37 -6.50 -11.47
N LEU A 46 4.13 -6.93 -12.71
CA LEU A 46 2.80 -6.98 -13.31
C LEU A 46 1.94 -8.08 -12.69
N ASN A 47 0.63 -8.05 -13.04
CA ASN A 47 -0.38 -9.01 -12.56
C ASN A 47 -0.54 -9.03 -11.04
N LYS A 48 -0.17 -7.95 -10.35
CA LYS A 48 -0.37 -7.78 -8.92
C LYS A 48 -1.57 -6.91 -8.61
N VAL A 49 -2.31 -7.32 -7.59
CA VAL A 49 -3.39 -6.55 -6.97
C VAL A 49 -3.04 -6.35 -5.51
N LEU A 50 -3.11 -5.12 -5.04
CA LEU A 50 -2.94 -4.76 -3.64
C LEU A 50 -4.31 -4.41 -3.05
N LEU A 51 -4.72 -5.13 -2.01
CA LEU A 51 -5.89 -4.81 -1.20
C LEU A 51 -5.44 -4.19 0.12
N LEU A 52 -6.08 -3.10 0.51
CA LEU A 52 -5.84 -2.43 1.78
C LEU A 52 -7.13 -2.43 2.61
N HIS A 53 -7.04 -2.96 3.82
CA HIS A 53 -8.11 -2.90 4.83
C HIS A 53 -7.57 -2.30 6.13
N HIS A 54 -8.43 -1.60 6.84
CA HIS A 54 -8.16 -1.09 8.17
C HIS A 54 -9.00 -1.88 9.19
N TYR A 55 -8.41 -2.18 10.34
CA TYR A 55 -9.10 -2.91 11.42
C TYR A 55 -8.97 -2.17 12.74
N ASP A 56 -10.02 -2.27 13.56
CA ASP A 56 -10.00 -1.77 14.93
C ASP A 56 -9.24 -2.69 15.87
N SER A 57 -9.18 -4.00 15.54
CA SER A 57 -8.49 -5.00 16.35
C SER A 57 -7.66 -5.99 15.53
N GLU A 58 -6.59 -6.50 16.12
CA GLU A 58 -5.78 -7.60 15.58
C GLU A 58 -6.58 -8.92 15.50
N ALA A 59 -7.54 -9.12 16.40
CA ALA A 59 -8.38 -10.32 16.41
C ALA A 59 -9.29 -10.36 15.19
N ASP A 60 -9.91 -9.25 14.80
CA ASP A 60 -10.75 -9.17 13.61
C ASP A 60 -9.93 -9.37 12.33
N LEU A 61 -8.74 -8.76 12.28
CA LEU A 61 -7.81 -8.95 11.18
C LEU A 61 -7.42 -10.44 11.03
N ALA A 62 -7.06 -11.09 12.13
CA ALA A 62 -6.69 -12.51 12.14
C ALA A 62 -7.86 -13.41 11.71
N ALA A 63 -9.07 -13.13 12.20
CA ALA A 63 -10.27 -13.88 11.84
C ALA A 63 -10.60 -13.77 10.34
N ASP A 64 -10.48 -12.57 9.77
CA ASP A 64 -10.74 -12.36 8.34
C ASP A 64 -9.67 -13.02 7.46
N ARG A 65 -8.41 -13.01 7.86
CA ARG A 65 -7.33 -13.75 7.16
C ARG A 65 -7.58 -15.24 7.19
N ALA A 66 -7.95 -15.78 8.36
CA ALA A 66 -8.26 -17.20 8.51
C ALA A 66 -9.45 -17.60 7.62
N ALA A 67 -10.49 -16.78 7.54
CA ALA A 67 -11.64 -17.03 6.69
C ALA A 67 -11.26 -17.06 5.18
N VAL A 68 -10.41 -16.15 4.73
CA VAL A 68 -9.91 -16.16 3.34
C VAL A 68 -9.05 -17.39 3.07
N ALA A 69 -8.15 -17.74 3.99
CA ALA A 69 -7.22 -18.87 3.82
C ALA A 69 -7.92 -20.24 3.86
N ALA A 70 -9.01 -20.35 4.63
CA ALA A 70 -9.80 -21.60 4.73
C ALA A 70 -10.85 -21.74 3.63
N GLY A 71 -11.11 -20.70 2.84
CA GLY A 71 -12.11 -20.73 1.78
C GLY A 71 -11.60 -21.46 0.53
N ASP A 72 -12.49 -22.23 -0.13
CA ASP A 72 -12.17 -22.97 -1.36
C ASP A 72 -11.87 -22.02 -2.55
N ASN A 73 -12.38 -20.80 -2.51
CA ASN A 73 -12.23 -19.82 -3.57
C ASN A 73 -11.85 -18.43 -2.98
N PRO A 74 -10.60 -18.25 -2.51
CA PRO A 74 -10.16 -17.00 -1.90
C PRO A 74 -10.37 -15.82 -2.84
N TYR A 75 -11.00 -14.77 -2.31
CA TYR A 75 -11.34 -13.54 -3.04
C TYR A 75 -12.20 -13.76 -4.31
N GLY A 76 -12.83 -14.93 -4.49
CA GLY A 76 -13.61 -15.26 -5.68
C GLY A 76 -12.78 -15.48 -6.94
N ILE A 77 -11.47 -15.58 -6.81
CA ILE A 77 -10.51 -15.70 -7.92
C ILE A 77 -9.47 -16.80 -7.67
N GLY A 78 -9.78 -17.79 -6.82
CA GLY A 78 -8.83 -18.80 -6.36
C GLY A 78 -8.03 -19.46 -7.50
N GLU A 79 -8.69 -19.91 -8.56
CA GLU A 79 -8.04 -20.52 -9.74
C GLU A 79 -7.13 -19.56 -10.52
N MET A 80 -7.29 -18.25 -10.33
CA MET A 80 -6.47 -17.23 -11.00
C MET A 80 -5.23 -16.84 -10.20
N ILE A 81 -5.15 -17.24 -8.91
CA ILE A 81 -4.08 -16.84 -8.00
C ILE A 81 -2.82 -17.67 -8.27
N ALA A 82 -1.73 -16.98 -8.62
CA ALA A 82 -0.39 -17.56 -8.70
C ALA A 82 0.38 -17.44 -7.37
N GLY A 83 0.03 -16.47 -6.54
CA GLY A 83 0.61 -16.26 -5.22
C GLY A 83 -0.14 -15.18 -4.45
N MET A 84 -0.08 -15.28 -3.12
CA MET A 84 -0.74 -14.32 -2.25
C MET A 84 0.08 -14.15 -0.96
N THR A 85 0.20 -12.90 -0.52
CA THR A 85 0.73 -12.55 0.81
C THR A 85 -0.25 -11.62 1.50
N SER A 86 -0.25 -11.65 2.84
CA SER A 86 -1.05 -10.74 3.65
C SER A 86 -0.21 -10.35 4.86
N ASP A 87 0.15 -9.08 4.93
CA ASP A 87 1.01 -8.54 5.97
C ASP A 87 0.29 -7.45 6.77
N THR A 88 0.59 -7.42 8.07
CA THR A 88 0.08 -6.39 8.97
C THR A 88 1.03 -5.20 8.96
N PHE A 89 0.44 -4.02 8.81
CA PHE A 89 1.15 -2.74 8.90
C PHE A 89 0.53 -1.86 9.97
N VAL A 90 1.36 -0.99 10.54
CA VAL A 90 0.95 0.07 11.46
C VAL A 90 1.40 1.39 10.85
N GLN A 91 0.48 2.37 10.81
CA GLN A 91 0.78 3.69 10.28
C GLN A 91 1.77 4.44 11.16
N PHE A 92 2.60 5.29 10.58
CA PHE A 92 3.48 6.15 11.34
C PHE A 92 2.65 7.04 12.28
N PRO A 93 3.06 7.16 13.56
CA PRO A 93 2.19 7.69 14.64
C PRO A 93 1.76 9.15 14.44
N PHE A 94 2.51 9.93 13.65
CA PHE A 94 2.19 11.32 13.35
C PHE A 94 1.19 11.51 12.20
N LEU A 95 0.83 10.44 11.48
CA LEU A 95 -0.14 10.49 10.39
C LEU A 95 -1.56 10.21 10.88
N ARG A 96 -2.52 10.83 10.22
CA ARG A 96 -3.95 10.57 10.45
C ARG A 96 -4.34 9.24 9.82
N PRO A 97 -5.41 8.57 10.31
CA PRO A 97 -5.95 7.37 9.68
C PRO A 97 -6.25 7.61 8.19
N ILE A 98 -5.97 6.60 7.38
CA ILE A 98 -6.28 6.61 5.95
C ILE A 98 -7.79 6.63 5.77
N LYS A 99 -8.29 7.45 4.84
CA LYS A 99 -9.72 7.58 4.55
C LYS A 99 -10.00 7.31 3.08
N PRO A 100 -11.16 6.73 2.74
CA PRO A 100 -11.66 6.70 1.38
C PRO A 100 -11.73 8.10 0.77
N GLY A 101 -11.53 8.20 -0.55
CA GLY A 101 -11.61 9.47 -1.27
C GLY A 101 -10.95 9.44 -2.62
N GLU A 102 -11.09 10.56 -3.34
CA GLU A 102 -10.48 10.77 -4.65
C GLU A 102 -9.12 11.46 -4.48
N TYR A 103 -8.05 10.72 -4.73
CA TYR A 103 -6.68 11.19 -4.55
C TYR A 103 -5.92 11.35 -5.87
N GLY A 104 -6.38 10.67 -6.90
CA GLY A 104 -5.82 10.71 -8.24
C GLY A 104 -5.73 9.33 -8.89
N PRO A 105 -5.52 9.29 -10.23
CA PRO A 105 -5.54 8.04 -10.99
C PRO A 105 -4.30 7.17 -10.80
N ILE A 106 -3.21 7.70 -10.19
CA ILE A 106 -1.92 7.01 -10.10
C ILE A 106 -1.47 6.97 -8.65
N PHE A 107 -1.09 5.78 -8.17
CA PHE A 107 -0.54 5.56 -6.84
C PHE A 107 0.86 4.99 -6.93
N GLU A 108 1.87 5.75 -6.51
CA GLU A 108 3.22 5.23 -6.32
C GLU A 108 3.29 4.52 -4.97
N VAL A 109 3.42 3.21 -5.00
CA VAL A 109 3.64 2.37 -3.81
C VAL A 109 5.13 2.07 -3.72
N ARG A 110 5.74 2.43 -2.59
CA ARG A 110 7.16 2.19 -2.33
C ARG A 110 7.33 1.35 -1.09
N THR A 111 8.17 0.32 -1.18
CA THR A 111 8.49 -0.57 -0.06
C THR A 111 10.00 -0.58 0.14
N TYR A 112 10.44 -0.27 1.36
CA TYR A 112 11.83 -0.17 1.72
C TYR A 112 12.15 -1.10 2.88
N SER A 113 13.27 -1.83 2.79
CA SER A 113 13.83 -2.55 3.93
C SER A 113 14.78 -1.62 4.69
N LEU A 114 14.75 -1.73 5.99
CA LEU A 114 15.57 -0.94 6.91
C LEU A 114 16.63 -1.81 7.57
N ARG A 115 17.75 -1.19 7.93
CA ARG A 115 18.73 -1.81 8.82
C ARG A 115 18.12 -2.05 10.21
N ALA A 116 18.74 -2.95 10.98
CA ALA A 116 18.40 -3.10 12.39
C ALA A 116 18.44 -1.74 13.10
N GLN A 117 17.45 -1.47 13.95
CA GLN A 117 17.27 -0.20 14.67
C GLN A 117 16.95 1.00 13.77
N GLY A 118 16.75 0.83 12.44
CA GLY A 118 16.49 1.93 11.50
C GLY A 118 15.07 2.49 11.54
N LEU A 119 14.10 1.80 12.17
CA LEU A 119 12.69 2.21 12.13
C LEU A 119 12.45 3.53 12.86
N GLN A 120 12.88 3.65 14.10
CA GLN A 120 12.65 4.88 14.90
C GLN A 120 13.32 6.11 14.31
N PRO A 121 14.62 6.05 13.89
CA PRO A 121 15.23 7.17 13.16
C PRO A 121 14.50 7.54 11.87
N THR A 122 13.96 6.55 11.13
CA THR A 122 13.18 6.80 9.93
C THR A 122 11.87 7.54 10.26
N ILE A 123 11.11 7.08 11.25
CA ILE A 123 9.87 7.74 11.68
C ILE A 123 10.15 9.19 12.08
N ALA A 124 11.17 9.44 12.91
CA ALA A 124 11.52 10.79 13.38
C ALA A 124 11.98 11.72 12.24
N ALA A 125 12.73 11.19 11.26
CA ALA A 125 13.13 11.98 10.09
C ALA A 125 11.92 12.31 9.18
N TRP A 126 11.00 11.38 9.00
CA TRP A 126 9.78 11.57 8.22
C TRP A 126 8.82 12.56 8.88
N GLU A 127 8.62 12.48 10.20
CA GLU A 127 7.78 13.41 10.95
C GLU A 127 8.18 14.87 10.70
N LYS A 128 9.48 15.13 10.63
CA LYS A 128 10.04 16.49 10.35
C LYS A 128 9.88 16.89 8.88
N ALA A 129 10.07 15.97 7.94
CA ALA A 129 10.13 16.29 6.50
C ALA A 129 8.77 16.24 5.81
N VAL A 130 7.84 15.36 6.25
CA VAL A 130 6.54 15.17 5.63
C VAL A 130 5.70 16.44 5.52
N PRO A 131 5.62 17.36 6.50
CA PRO A 131 4.82 18.57 6.37
C PRO A 131 5.17 19.44 5.16
N ALA A 132 6.44 19.59 4.83
CA ALA A 132 6.90 20.34 3.65
C ALA A 132 6.65 19.55 2.37
N ARG A 133 6.95 18.25 2.37
CA ARG A 133 6.77 17.37 1.20
C ARG A 133 5.29 17.15 0.85
N HIS A 134 4.41 17.10 1.87
CA HIS A 134 2.95 16.94 1.71
C HIS A 134 2.30 18.14 0.98
N LYS A 135 2.86 19.34 1.12
CA LYS A 135 2.40 20.53 0.37
C LYS A 135 2.65 20.41 -1.14
N MET A 136 3.60 19.62 -1.56
CA MET A 136 3.92 19.38 -2.98
C MET A 136 3.05 18.28 -3.58
N THR A 137 2.77 17.26 -2.80
CA THR A 137 1.89 16.12 -3.14
C THR A 137 1.45 15.46 -1.83
N PRO A 138 0.15 15.17 -1.65
CA PRO A 138 -0.34 14.49 -0.46
C PRO A 138 0.34 13.14 -0.25
N LEU A 139 0.76 12.84 0.98
CA LEU A 139 1.13 11.49 1.41
C LEU A 139 -0.15 10.79 1.87
N LEU A 140 -0.51 9.69 1.21
CA LEU A 140 -1.68 8.90 1.59
C LEU A 140 -1.37 8.01 2.81
N ALA A 141 -0.22 7.33 2.77
CA ALA A 141 0.18 6.39 3.80
C ALA A 141 1.70 6.33 3.97
N ALA A 142 2.16 6.13 5.20
CA ALA A 142 3.48 5.61 5.53
C ALA A 142 3.30 4.67 6.72
N MET A 143 3.62 3.39 6.52
CA MET A 143 3.30 2.31 7.45
C MET A 143 4.49 1.36 7.57
N TYR A 144 4.78 0.86 8.75
CA TYR A 144 5.79 -0.18 8.96
C TYR A 144 5.15 -1.55 9.17
N ALA A 145 5.79 -2.58 8.65
CA ALA A 145 5.32 -3.96 8.78
C ALA A 145 5.57 -4.51 10.18
N THR A 146 4.59 -5.24 10.71
CA THR A 146 4.70 -6.01 11.96
C THR A 146 4.73 -7.51 11.72
N THR A 147 4.41 -7.95 10.49
CA THR A 147 4.50 -9.35 10.05
C THR A 147 5.24 -9.45 8.72
N GLY A 148 5.56 -10.68 8.32
CA GLY A 148 6.31 -10.97 7.11
C GLY A 148 7.77 -10.54 7.20
N ALA A 149 8.33 -10.01 6.13
CA ALA A 149 9.71 -9.51 6.13
C ALA A 149 9.81 -8.19 6.91
N VAL A 150 10.35 -8.23 8.09
CA VAL A 150 10.66 -7.09 8.95
C VAL A 150 12.19 -6.93 9.04
N ILE A 151 12.76 -5.73 9.09
CA ILE A 151 12.17 -4.40 9.28
C ILE A 151 11.96 -3.76 7.92
N ARG A 152 10.72 -3.44 7.59
CA ARG A 152 10.40 -2.72 6.35
C ARG A 152 9.26 -1.73 6.57
N PHE A 153 9.16 -0.75 5.70
CA PHE A 153 7.99 0.14 5.66
C PHE A 153 7.53 0.37 4.22
N MET A 154 6.25 0.68 4.10
CA MET A 154 5.58 1.01 2.85
C MET A 154 5.06 2.43 2.92
N HIS A 155 5.14 3.16 1.81
CA HIS A 155 4.47 4.44 1.70
C HIS A 155 3.82 4.62 0.34
N ILE A 156 2.70 5.34 0.33
CA ILE A 156 1.84 5.49 -0.85
C ILE A 156 1.65 6.98 -1.13
N TRP A 157 1.98 7.37 -2.36
CA TRP A 157 1.84 8.72 -2.88
C TRP A 157 0.91 8.72 -4.10
N PRO A 158 -0.26 9.37 -4.03
CA PRO A 158 -1.10 9.58 -5.19
C PRO A 158 -0.56 10.72 -6.07
N TYR A 159 -0.79 10.61 -7.38
CA TYR A 159 -0.43 11.64 -8.36
C TYR A 159 -1.48 11.76 -9.45
N PRO A 160 -1.69 12.98 -10.00
CA PRO A 160 -2.56 13.19 -11.14
C PRO A 160 -2.03 12.55 -12.44
N SER A 161 -0.70 12.48 -12.61
CA SER A 161 -0.05 11.88 -13.78
C SER A 161 1.41 11.50 -13.48
N LEU A 162 2.03 10.74 -14.40
CA LEU A 162 3.46 10.40 -14.32
C LEU A 162 4.36 11.63 -14.49
N GLU A 163 3.95 12.61 -15.30
CA GLU A 163 4.68 13.87 -15.49
C GLU A 163 4.69 14.69 -14.20
N VAL A 164 3.52 14.82 -13.53
CA VAL A 164 3.41 15.52 -12.24
C VAL A 164 4.26 14.82 -11.19
N ARG A 165 4.23 13.47 -11.15
CA ARG A 165 5.11 12.69 -10.28
C ARG A 165 6.59 12.98 -10.53
N ALA A 166 7.03 12.94 -11.80
CA ALA A 166 8.41 13.18 -12.18
C ALA A 166 8.87 14.61 -11.79
N HIS A 167 8.05 15.61 -12.12
CA HIS A 167 8.29 17.02 -11.78
C HIS A 167 8.38 17.23 -10.26
N THR A 168 7.37 16.74 -9.52
CA THR A 168 7.33 16.91 -8.05
C THR A 168 8.53 16.27 -7.37
N ARG A 169 8.94 15.08 -7.81
CA ARG A 169 10.11 14.39 -7.24
C ARG A 169 11.41 15.14 -7.54
N LYS A 170 11.58 15.65 -8.76
CA LYS A 170 12.73 16.46 -9.15
C LYS A 170 12.80 17.73 -8.29
N THR A 171 11.73 18.50 -8.24
CA THR A 171 11.66 19.73 -7.43
C THR A 171 11.93 19.48 -5.94
N ALA A 172 11.38 18.38 -5.39
CA ALA A 172 11.61 18.05 -3.97
C ALA A 172 13.10 17.78 -3.67
N ILE A 173 13.84 17.19 -4.62
CA ILE A 173 15.28 16.96 -4.49
C ILE A 173 16.05 18.28 -4.65
N GLU A 174 15.76 19.05 -5.69
CA GLU A 174 16.45 20.30 -6.00
C GLU A 174 16.30 21.36 -4.88
N THR A 175 15.15 21.38 -4.23
CA THR A 175 14.86 22.29 -3.11
C THR A 175 15.28 21.73 -1.74
N GLY A 176 15.83 20.53 -1.68
CA GLY A 176 16.24 19.88 -0.42
C GLY A 176 15.09 19.46 0.51
N VAL A 177 13.83 19.51 0.03
CA VAL A 177 12.65 19.08 0.79
C VAL A 177 12.61 17.57 0.99
N TRP A 178 13.18 16.83 0.04
CA TRP A 178 13.18 15.37 0.07
C TRP A 178 14.42 14.79 -0.61
N PRO A 179 15.05 13.70 -0.15
CA PRO A 179 14.65 12.82 0.96
C PRO A 179 14.85 13.45 2.34
N PRO A 180 14.21 12.86 3.41
CA PRO A 180 14.43 13.32 4.78
C PRO A 180 15.91 13.25 5.16
N PRO A 181 16.49 14.26 5.80
CA PRO A 181 17.87 14.23 6.27
C PRO A 181 18.13 13.01 7.18
N GLY A 182 19.21 12.27 6.90
CA GLY A 182 19.55 11.02 7.61
C GLY A 182 18.71 9.80 7.23
N GLY A 183 17.58 10.00 6.52
CA GLY A 183 16.70 8.92 6.09
C GLY A 183 17.37 7.85 5.21
N PRO A 184 18.07 8.24 4.13
CA PRO A 184 18.72 7.28 3.24
C PRO A 184 19.71 6.35 3.94
N GLY A 185 20.40 6.81 4.99
CA GLY A 185 21.33 5.99 5.77
C GLY A 185 20.71 4.84 6.54
N GLN A 186 19.38 4.80 6.67
CA GLN A 186 18.65 3.70 7.32
C GLN A 186 18.23 2.60 6.34
N LEU A 187 18.32 2.85 5.03
CA LEU A 187 17.76 1.99 3.99
C LEU A 187 18.76 0.90 3.57
N LEU A 188 18.27 -0.32 3.38
CA LEU A 188 19.00 -1.44 2.79
C LEU A 188 18.55 -1.68 1.34
N THR A 189 17.24 -1.76 1.12
CA THR A 189 16.65 -1.96 -0.21
C THR A 189 15.49 -0.99 -0.44
N MET A 190 15.27 -0.67 -1.70
CA MET A 190 14.17 0.19 -2.13
C MET A 190 13.52 -0.42 -3.37
N ALA A 191 12.20 -0.63 -3.29
CA ALA A 191 11.37 -0.98 -4.44
C ALA A 191 10.27 0.05 -4.62
N ASN A 192 9.85 0.28 -5.86
CA ASN A 192 8.67 1.06 -6.15
C ASN A 192 7.88 0.45 -7.30
N ALA A 193 6.59 0.70 -7.31
CA ALA A 193 5.70 0.34 -8.40
C ALA A 193 4.60 1.40 -8.52
N ILE A 194 4.02 1.52 -9.72
CA ILE A 194 2.84 2.34 -9.99
C ILE A 194 1.63 1.44 -10.07
N PHE A 195 0.59 1.85 -9.37
CA PHE A 195 -0.69 1.18 -9.34
C PHE A 195 -1.79 2.12 -9.82
N LEU A 196 -2.83 1.54 -10.42
CA LEU A 196 -4.08 2.22 -10.75
C LEU A 196 -5.19 1.70 -9.85
N PRO A 197 -6.16 2.52 -9.45
CA PRO A 197 -7.27 2.06 -8.63
C PRO A 197 -8.23 1.22 -9.47
N ALA A 198 -8.71 0.10 -8.92
CA ALA A 198 -9.81 -0.63 -9.52
C ALA A 198 -11.09 0.22 -9.53
N PRO A 199 -12.04 0.00 -10.48
CA PRO A 199 -13.26 0.81 -10.58
C PRO A 199 -14.11 0.86 -9.30
N PHE A 200 -14.01 -0.16 -8.47
CA PHE A 200 -14.74 -0.26 -7.19
C PHE A 200 -13.90 0.14 -5.98
N SER A 201 -12.66 0.62 -6.17
CA SER A 201 -11.78 1.03 -5.07
C SER A 201 -12.33 2.26 -4.36
N PRO A 202 -12.48 2.26 -3.02
CA PRO A 202 -12.90 3.45 -2.26
C PRO A 202 -11.87 4.58 -2.29
N ILE A 203 -10.58 4.24 -2.37
CA ILE A 203 -9.48 5.16 -2.64
C ILE A 203 -9.16 5.10 -4.13
N ARG A 204 -9.31 6.24 -4.82
CA ARG A 204 -9.13 6.35 -6.27
C ARG A 204 -8.74 7.77 -6.71
#